data_e96c087fd091d08af0845fa73fc92d00
#
_entry.id   e96c087fd091d08af0845fa73fc92d00
#
_cell.length_a   1.000
_cell.length_b   1.000
_cell.length_c   1.000
_cell.angle_alpha   90.00
_cell.angle_beta   90.00
_cell.angle_gamma   90.00
#
_symmetry.space_group_name_H-M   'P 1'
#
loop_
_entity.id
_entity.type
_entity.pdbx_description
1 polymer ?
#
loop_
_entity_poly.entity_id
_entity_poly.type
_entity_poly.pdbx_seq_one_letter_code
_entity_poly.pdbx_strand_id
1 'polypeptide(L)'
;FMGIVLQEKFDAAPLPIEKLQPSAQVLFFYYLYQNTEWIYANEFTKTAECSGMTLTRAVRQLEQTGLFDTEKDGTRIVLRGKFTGRILFEKMRPYLISPVRKVVYVHRGEACLRNASVAGLSALAEKSLISPPDVESYAVYGRGARLKGTERLMQASVQAELELRKYDPQILGHNGTVDTF
;
A
#
# COMPACT_ATOMS: atom_id res chain seq x y z
N PHE A 1 47.70 25.01 -20.44
CA PHE A 1 46.83 25.13 -19.23
C PHE A 1 45.49 24.51 -19.57
N MET A 2 45.28 23.28 -19.14
CA MET A 2 43.99 22.60 -19.23
C MET A 2 43.21 22.90 -17.97
N GLY A 3 42.14 23.70 -18.09
CA GLY A 3 41.23 23.97 -17.00
C GLY A 3 40.30 22.76 -16.81
N ILE A 4 40.42 22.10 -15.66
CA ILE A 4 39.46 21.09 -15.22
C ILE A 4 38.22 21.85 -14.75
N VAL A 5 37.15 21.80 -15.55
CA VAL A 5 35.83 22.26 -15.12
C VAL A 5 35.28 21.19 -14.19
N LEU A 6 35.37 21.44 -12.88
CA LEU A 6 34.62 20.69 -11.87
C LEU A 6 33.13 21.00 -12.07
N GLN A 7 32.42 20.08 -12.69
CA GLN A 7 30.97 20.12 -12.74
C GLN A 7 30.48 19.76 -11.32
N GLU A 8 30.27 20.78 -10.49
CA GLU A 8 29.49 20.61 -9.26
C GLU A 8 28.09 20.15 -9.67
N LYS A 9 27.81 18.86 -9.43
CA LYS A 9 26.45 18.40 -9.41
C LYS A 9 25.75 19.14 -8.27
N PHE A 10 24.98 20.14 -8.61
CA PHE A 10 23.98 20.67 -7.70
C PHE A 10 22.98 19.53 -7.43
N ASP A 11 23.20 18.81 -6.35
CA ASP A 11 22.17 17.97 -5.76
C ASP A 11 21.07 18.91 -5.25
N ALA A 12 20.13 19.24 -6.15
CA ALA A 12 18.93 19.95 -5.76
C ALA A 12 18.28 19.15 -4.63
N ALA A 13 18.06 19.79 -3.50
CA ALA A 13 17.37 19.16 -2.37
C ALA A 13 16.08 18.51 -2.91
N PRO A 14 15.82 17.24 -2.59
CA PRO A 14 14.64 16.57 -3.11
C PRO A 14 13.40 17.35 -2.72
N LEU A 15 12.53 17.61 -3.71
CA LEU A 15 11.25 18.29 -3.47
C LEU A 15 10.48 17.55 -2.37
N PRO A 16 9.86 18.28 -1.44
CA PRO A 16 9.07 17.66 -0.38
C PRO A 16 7.95 16.83 -1.01
N ILE A 17 7.79 15.60 -0.52
CA ILE A 17 6.74 14.71 -0.98
C ILE A 17 5.42 15.10 -0.33
N GLU A 18 4.36 15.27 -1.11
CA GLU A 18 3.02 15.51 -0.57
C GLU A 18 2.32 14.20 -0.21
N LYS A 19 2.38 13.22 -1.11
CA LYS A 19 1.72 11.92 -0.95
C LYS A 19 2.58 10.80 -1.50
N LEU A 20 2.51 9.64 -0.85
CA LEU A 20 3.18 8.43 -1.32
C LEU A 20 2.56 7.89 -2.61
N GLN A 21 3.39 7.31 -3.46
CA GLN A 21 2.92 6.42 -4.52
C GLN A 21 2.47 5.08 -3.93
N PRO A 22 1.58 4.34 -4.63
CA PRO A 22 1.08 3.06 -4.13
C PRO A 22 2.16 2.07 -3.68
N SER A 23 3.25 1.93 -4.45
CA SER A 23 4.36 1.03 -4.11
C SER A 23 5.11 1.44 -2.85
N ALA A 24 5.30 2.74 -2.62
CA ALA A 24 5.93 3.25 -1.41
C ALA A 24 5.03 3.06 -0.18
N GLN A 25 3.73 3.24 -0.34
CA GLN A 25 2.77 3.00 0.73
C GLN A 25 2.73 1.52 1.13
N VAL A 26 2.75 0.59 0.16
CA VAL A 26 2.81 -0.85 0.46
C VAL A 26 4.12 -1.21 1.15
N LEU A 27 5.26 -0.66 0.70
CA LEU A 27 6.54 -0.87 1.37
C LEU A 27 6.53 -0.35 2.82
N PHE A 28 5.89 0.81 3.06
CA PHE A 28 5.71 1.34 4.40
C PHE A 28 4.91 0.38 5.29
N PHE A 29 3.76 -0.13 4.81
CA PHE A 29 2.98 -1.09 5.58
C PHE A 29 3.71 -2.41 5.77
N TYR A 30 4.41 -2.91 4.75
CA TYR A 30 5.27 -4.09 4.88
C TYR A 30 6.29 -3.91 6.01
N TYR A 31 6.99 -2.76 6.04
CA TYR A 31 7.90 -2.41 7.13
C TYR A 31 7.19 -2.40 8.50
N LEU A 32 6.05 -1.73 8.59
CA LEU A 32 5.31 -1.56 9.83
C LEU A 32 4.87 -2.91 10.42
N TYR A 33 4.41 -3.84 9.56
CA TYR A 33 3.96 -5.17 9.99
C TYR A 33 5.10 -6.12 10.37
N GLN A 34 6.33 -5.90 9.91
CA GLN A 34 7.48 -6.67 10.39
C GLN A 34 7.79 -6.39 11.86
N ASN A 35 7.34 -5.26 12.40
CA ASN A 35 7.54 -4.84 13.78
C ASN A 35 9.01 -4.92 14.23
N THR A 36 9.93 -4.53 13.34
CA THR A 36 11.37 -4.51 13.54
C THR A 36 11.91 -3.09 13.41
N GLU A 37 13.11 -2.83 13.93
CA GLU A 37 13.75 -1.52 13.80
C GLU A 37 14.25 -1.25 12.36
N TRP A 38 14.53 -2.29 11.61
CA TRP A 38 15.00 -2.21 10.23
C TRP A 38 14.64 -3.47 9.44
N ILE A 39 14.61 -3.34 8.11
CA ILE A 39 14.41 -4.46 7.18
C ILE A 39 15.38 -4.35 6.01
N TYR A 40 15.61 -5.48 5.32
CA TYR A 40 16.14 -5.46 3.97
C TYR A 40 15.01 -5.19 2.98
N ALA A 41 14.99 -3.98 2.41
CA ALA A 41 13.93 -3.59 1.48
C ALA A 41 13.86 -4.51 0.24
N ASN A 42 14.97 -5.17 -0.11
CA ASN A 42 15.00 -6.12 -1.22
C ASN A 42 14.08 -7.34 -1.03
N GLU A 43 13.81 -7.74 0.21
CA GLU A 43 12.90 -8.85 0.50
C GLU A 43 11.45 -8.53 0.09
N PHE A 44 11.07 -7.27 0.17
CA PHE A 44 9.78 -6.79 -0.29
C PHE A 44 9.53 -7.07 -1.78
N THR A 45 10.58 -7.08 -2.63
CA THR A 45 10.41 -7.35 -4.07
C THR A 45 9.83 -8.72 -4.35
N LYS A 46 10.13 -9.71 -3.52
CA LYS A 46 9.59 -11.07 -3.64
C LYS A 46 8.13 -11.13 -3.23
N THR A 47 7.77 -10.43 -2.16
CA THR A 47 6.40 -10.40 -1.64
C THR A 47 5.46 -9.58 -2.54
N ALA A 48 5.93 -8.45 -3.06
CA ALA A 48 5.15 -7.53 -3.87
C ALA A 48 5.29 -7.76 -5.39
N GLU A 49 6.06 -8.77 -5.81
CA GLU A 49 6.35 -9.09 -7.21
C GLU A 49 6.72 -7.84 -8.04
N CYS A 50 7.51 -6.96 -7.45
CA CYS A 50 7.87 -5.68 -8.06
C CYS A 50 9.32 -5.65 -8.54
N SER A 51 9.62 -4.79 -9.53
CA SER A 51 10.97 -4.61 -10.05
C SER A 51 11.87 -3.86 -9.07
N GLY A 52 13.20 -4.07 -9.18
CA GLY A 52 14.18 -3.32 -8.40
C GLY A 52 14.08 -1.80 -8.61
N MET A 53 13.69 -1.34 -9.80
CA MET A 53 13.46 0.09 -10.08
C MET A 53 12.26 0.61 -9.28
N THR A 54 11.18 -0.16 -9.18
CA THR A 54 10.01 0.18 -8.36
C THR A 54 10.40 0.26 -6.89
N LEU A 55 11.18 -0.70 -6.40
CA LEU A 55 11.71 -0.68 -5.04
C LEU A 55 12.52 0.58 -4.76
N THR A 56 13.51 0.90 -5.63
CA THR A 56 14.37 2.07 -5.45
C THR A 56 13.55 3.37 -5.37
N ARG A 57 12.53 3.50 -6.21
CA ARG A 57 11.62 4.66 -6.17
C ARG A 57 10.80 4.70 -4.88
N ALA A 58 10.31 3.54 -4.42
CA ALA A 58 9.54 3.44 -3.18
C ALA A 58 10.39 3.82 -1.96
N VAL A 59 11.61 3.28 -1.86
CA VAL A 59 12.56 3.59 -0.80
C VAL A 59 12.88 5.09 -0.78
N ARG A 60 13.20 5.68 -1.94
CA ARG A 60 13.48 7.12 -2.05
C ARG A 60 12.32 7.98 -1.57
N GLN A 61 11.08 7.58 -1.85
CA GLN A 61 9.92 8.32 -1.35
C GLN A 61 9.78 8.24 0.18
N LEU A 62 10.08 7.08 0.78
CA LEU A 62 10.07 6.96 2.24
C LEU A 62 11.17 7.83 2.88
N GLU A 63 12.38 7.89 2.30
CA GLU A 63 13.43 8.81 2.75
C GLU A 63 12.99 10.28 2.67
N GLN A 64 12.33 10.67 1.58
CA GLN A 64 11.85 12.04 1.36
C GLN A 64 10.83 12.49 2.42
N THR A 65 10.15 11.59 3.11
CA THR A 65 9.31 11.93 4.27
C THR A 65 10.11 12.41 5.47
N GLY A 66 11.43 12.14 5.50
CA GLY A 66 12.29 12.41 6.64
C GLY A 66 12.10 11.46 7.83
N LEU A 67 11.22 10.45 7.70
CA LEU A 67 10.89 9.48 8.75
C LEU A 67 11.67 8.16 8.62
N PHE A 68 12.42 7.99 7.54
CA PHE A 68 13.24 6.82 7.26
C PHE A 68 14.66 7.21 6.90
N ASP A 69 15.59 6.38 7.30
CA ASP A 69 16.98 6.38 6.87
C ASP A 69 17.25 5.11 6.06
N THR A 70 18.15 5.20 5.10
CA THR A 70 18.58 4.05 4.30
C THR A 70 20.09 3.92 4.28
N GLU A 71 20.55 2.68 4.28
CA GLU A 71 21.97 2.32 4.14
C GLU A 71 22.11 1.24 3.08
N LYS A 72 23.28 1.16 2.48
CA LYS A 72 23.65 0.05 1.58
C LYS A 72 24.48 -0.98 2.34
N ASP A 73 24.02 -2.21 2.32
CA ASP A 73 24.78 -3.40 2.73
C ASP A 73 25.08 -4.25 1.50
N GLY A 74 26.20 -3.97 0.83
CA GLY A 74 26.51 -4.53 -0.48
C GLY A 74 25.49 -4.16 -1.54
N THR A 75 24.77 -5.15 -2.06
CA THR A 75 23.69 -4.95 -3.05
C THR A 75 22.30 -4.76 -2.41
N ARG A 76 22.21 -4.91 -1.09
CA ARG A 76 20.96 -4.80 -0.34
C ARG A 76 20.76 -3.39 0.19
N ILE A 77 19.50 -2.98 0.31
CA ILE A 77 19.10 -1.71 0.90
C ILE A 77 18.51 -2.01 2.28
N VAL A 78 19.16 -1.48 3.32
CA VAL A 78 18.61 -1.48 4.67
C VAL A 78 17.70 -0.27 4.80
N LEU A 79 16.46 -0.48 5.20
CA LEU A 79 15.48 0.56 5.49
C LEU A 79 15.22 0.59 7.00
N ARG A 80 15.42 1.73 7.63
CA ARG A 80 15.25 1.94 9.07
C ARG A 80 14.28 3.08 9.34
N GLY A 81 13.26 2.82 10.15
CA GLY A 81 12.35 3.87 10.63
C GLY A 81 12.95 4.63 11.81
N LYS A 82 12.81 5.95 11.82
CA LYS A 82 13.21 6.81 12.97
C LYS A 82 12.28 6.66 14.17
N PHE A 83 11.13 6.06 13.96
CA PHE A 83 10.11 5.76 14.97
C PHE A 83 9.59 4.35 14.72
N THR A 84 8.86 3.78 15.69
CA THR A 84 8.31 2.43 15.60
C THR A 84 6.81 2.42 15.86
N GLY A 85 6.14 1.39 15.39
CA GLY A 85 4.74 1.10 15.69
C GLY A 85 3.79 2.27 15.43
N ARG A 86 2.92 2.54 16.39
CA ARG A 86 1.89 3.58 16.29
C ARG A 86 2.45 4.98 16.05
N ILE A 87 3.60 5.31 16.66
CA ILE A 87 4.20 6.65 16.51
C ILE A 87 4.63 6.87 15.06
N LEU A 88 5.25 5.87 14.45
CA LEU A 88 5.63 5.93 13.03
C LEU A 88 4.40 6.07 12.13
N PHE A 89 3.35 5.28 12.40
CA PHE A 89 2.09 5.34 11.65
C PHE A 89 1.46 6.74 11.69
N GLU A 90 1.31 7.34 12.88
CA GLU A 90 0.72 8.67 13.02
C GLU A 90 1.52 9.75 12.29
N LYS A 91 2.85 9.65 12.30
CA LYS A 91 3.73 10.57 11.56
C LYS A 91 3.64 10.37 10.04
N MET A 92 3.45 9.14 9.58
CA MET A 92 3.28 8.82 8.16
C MET A 92 1.88 9.15 7.63
N ARG A 93 0.87 9.23 8.49
CA ARG A 93 -0.53 9.44 8.12
C ARG A 93 -0.77 10.60 7.13
N PRO A 94 -0.11 11.78 7.25
CA PRO A 94 -0.27 12.86 6.28
C PRO A 94 0.14 12.50 4.85
N TYR A 95 1.06 11.55 4.69
CA TYR A 95 1.59 11.12 3.38
C TYR A 95 0.79 9.99 2.74
N LEU A 96 -0.08 9.32 3.50
CA LEU A 96 -0.84 8.17 3.00
C LEU A 96 -1.92 8.60 1.99
N ILE A 97 -2.19 7.69 1.05
CA ILE A 97 -3.28 7.82 0.07
C ILE A 97 -4.36 6.78 0.35
N SER A 98 -5.58 7.04 -0.06
CA SER A 98 -6.60 5.99 -0.10
C SER A 98 -6.15 4.84 -1.00
N PRO A 99 -6.13 3.60 -0.52
CA PRO A 99 -5.82 2.43 -1.36
C PRO A 99 -6.92 2.18 -2.40
N VAL A 100 -8.12 2.65 -2.17
CA VAL A 100 -9.27 2.47 -3.05
C VAL A 100 -9.17 3.38 -4.25
N ARG A 101 -9.25 2.81 -5.46
CA ARG A 101 -9.31 3.55 -6.72
C ARG A 101 -10.75 3.83 -7.14
N LYS A 102 -11.62 2.83 -6.99
CA LYS A 102 -13.01 2.88 -7.39
C LYS A 102 -13.80 1.85 -6.56
N VAL A 103 -15.04 2.15 -6.29
CA VAL A 103 -16.01 1.23 -5.70
C VAL A 103 -17.08 0.91 -6.75
N VAL A 104 -17.44 -0.36 -6.85
CA VAL A 104 -18.55 -0.84 -7.68
C VAL A 104 -19.36 -1.86 -6.89
N TYR A 105 -20.63 -2.01 -7.24
CA TYR A 105 -21.50 -3.02 -6.67
C TYR A 105 -21.68 -4.15 -7.66
N VAL A 106 -21.49 -5.38 -7.20
CA VAL A 106 -21.59 -6.60 -7.98
C VAL A 106 -22.61 -7.55 -7.33
N HIS A 107 -23.13 -8.51 -8.09
CA HIS A 107 -24.00 -9.52 -7.51
C HIS A 107 -23.20 -10.43 -6.56
N ARG A 108 -23.77 -10.79 -5.39
CA ARG A 108 -23.09 -11.65 -4.39
C ARG A 108 -22.58 -12.99 -4.92
N GLY A 109 -23.19 -13.53 -5.98
CA GLY A 109 -22.76 -14.76 -6.66
C GLY A 109 -21.65 -14.59 -7.71
N GLU A 110 -21.15 -13.37 -7.92
CA GLU A 110 -20.13 -13.11 -8.93
C GLU A 110 -18.82 -13.85 -8.65
N ALA A 111 -18.24 -14.41 -9.71
CA ALA A 111 -16.99 -15.19 -9.60
C ALA A 111 -15.80 -14.36 -9.09
N CYS A 112 -15.82 -13.04 -9.32
CA CYS A 112 -14.76 -12.15 -8.86
C CYS A 112 -14.65 -12.07 -7.34
N LEU A 113 -15.72 -12.38 -6.60
CA LEU A 113 -15.70 -12.37 -5.13
C LEU A 113 -15.00 -13.60 -4.53
N ARG A 114 -14.83 -14.69 -5.28
CA ARG A 114 -14.20 -15.93 -4.77
C ARG A 114 -12.74 -15.73 -4.34
N ASN A 115 -12.04 -14.83 -5.02
CA ASN A 115 -10.63 -14.52 -4.76
C ASN A 115 -10.44 -13.10 -4.21
N ALA A 116 -11.53 -12.45 -3.80
CA ALA A 116 -11.48 -11.13 -3.20
C ALA A 116 -11.16 -11.25 -1.70
N SER A 117 -10.44 -10.30 -1.17
CA SER A 117 -10.22 -10.16 0.26
C SER A 117 -11.39 -9.41 0.88
N VAL A 118 -11.82 -9.81 2.09
CA VAL A 118 -12.80 -9.03 2.85
C VAL A 118 -12.21 -7.66 3.17
N ALA A 119 -13.00 -6.60 3.04
CA ALA A 119 -12.54 -5.23 3.17
C ALA A 119 -13.56 -4.34 3.90
N GLY A 120 -13.20 -3.09 4.09
CA GLY A 120 -14.10 -2.08 4.65
C GLY A 120 -14.69 -2.45 6.00
N LEU A 121 -15.95 -2.11 6.20
CA LEU A 121 -16.67 -2.43 7.43
C LEU A 121 -16.84 -3.93 7.66
N SER A 122 -16.86 -4.75 6.60
CA SER A 122 -16.92 -6.22 6.74
C SER A 122 -15.66 -6.77 7.39
N ALA A 123 -14.47 -6.33 6.94
CA ALA A 123 -13.21 -6.71 7.57
C ALA A 123 -13.10 -6.21 9.03
N LEU A 124 -13.59 -5.02 9.29
CA LEU A 124 -13.61 -4.46 10.65
C LEU A 124 -14.54 -5.26 11.57
N ALA A 125 -15.72 -5.67 11.09
CA ALA A 125 -16.66 -6.48 11.85
C ALA A 125 -16.08 -7.86 12.21
N GLU A 126 -15.30 -8.49 11.33
CA GLU A 126 -14.60 -9.75 11.62
C GLU A 126 -13.55 -9.62 12.74
N LYS A 127 -12.97 -8.43 12.90
CA LYS A 127 -11.88 -8.17 13.86
C LYS A 127 -12.32 -7.44 15.13
N SER A 128 -13.60 -7.10 15.23
CA SER A 128 -14.14 -6.30 16.34
C SER A 128 -15.54 -6.76 16.75
N LEU A 129 -16.12 -6.10 17.74
CA LEU A 129 -17.49 -6.32 18.18
C LEU A 129 -18.55 -5.49 17.44
N ILE A 130 -18.19 -4.92 16.29
CA ILE A 130 -19.11 -4.14 15.46
C ILE A 130 -19.99 -5.11 14.66
N SER A 131 -21.28 -4.81 14.58
CA SER A 131 -22.20 -5.59 13.75
C SER A 131 -21.78 -5.55 12.28
N PRO A 132 -21.89 -6.68 11.56
CA PRO A 132 -21.64 -6.71 10.13
C PRO A 132 -22.53 -5.71 9.38
N PRO A 133 -22.03 -5.08 8.31
CA PRO A 133 -22.85 -4.21 7.48
C PRO A 133 -23.85 -5.04 6.64
N ASP A 134 -24.97 -4.42 6.26
CA ASP A 134 -25.97 -5.05 5.38
C ASP A 134 -25.41 -5.40 4.00
N VAL A 135 -24.44 -4.61 3.53
CA VAL A 135 -23.72 -4.82 2.28
C VAL A 135 -22.29 -5.23 2.60
N GLU A 136 -21.96 -6.46 2.25
CA GLU A 136 -20.59 -6.98 2.41
C GLU A 136 -19.61 -6.25 1.50
N SER A 137 -18.44 -5.90 2.04
CA SER A 137 -17.38 -5.20 1.31
C SER A 137 -16.20 -6.12 1.04
N TYR A 138 -15.73 -6.12 -0.19
CA TYR A 138 -14.59 -6.90 -0.66
C TYR A 138 -13.60 -6.02 -1.39
N ALA A 139 -12.34 -6.45 -1.45
CA ALA A 139 -11.28 -5.76 -2.18
C ALA A 139 -10.62 -6.69 -3.21
N VAL A 140 -10.34 -6.14 -4.38
CA VAL A 140 -9.59 -6.81 -5.43
C VAL A 140 -8.55 -5.87 -6.04
N TYR A 141 -7.47 -6.46 -6.53
CA TYR A 141 -6.45 -5.79 -7.33
C TYR A 141 -6.36 -6.46 -8.70
N GLY A 142 -6.35 -5.68 -9.75
CA GLY A 142 -6.18 -6.21 -11.09
C GLY A 142 -6.26 -5.11 -12.15
N ARG A 143 -5.31 -5.12 -13.05
CA ARG A 143 -5.36 -4.34 -14.28
C ARG A 143 -6.23 -5.10 -15.28
N GLY A 144 -7.45 -4.64 -15.49
CA GLY A 144 -8.27 -5.16 -16.59
C GLY A 144 -9.32 -6.21 -16.25
N ALA A 145 -9.59 -6.47 -14.97
CA ALA A 145 -10.84 -7.13 -14.63
C ALA A 145 -11.97 -6.25 -15.17
N ARG A 146 -12.58 -6.67 -16.29
CA ARG A 146 -13.83 -6.11 -16.80
C ARG A 146 -14.95 -6.49 -15.83
N LEU A 147 -14.90 -5.85 -14.66
CA LEU A 147 -15.94 -6.06 -13.65
C LEU A 147 -17.21 -5.40 -14.17
N LYS A 148 -18.19 -6.19 -14.47
CA LYS A 148 -19.54 -5.74 -14.80
C LYS A 148 -20.25 -5.38 -13.49
N GLY A 149 -19.79 -4.31 -12.85
CA GLY A 149 -20.40 -3.76 -11.65
C GLY A 149 -21.12 -2.47 -11.94
N THR A 150 -22.08 -2.12 -11.11
CA THR A 150 -22.78 -0.83 -11.14
C THR A 150 -22.11 0.12 -10.14
N GLU A 151 -22.13 1.43 -10.45
CA GLU A 151 -21.61 2.43 -9.51
C GLU A 151 -22.61 2.78 -8.40
N ARG A 152 -23.82 2.24 -8.48
CA ARG A 152 -24.90 2.53 -7.55
C ARG A 152 -25.41 1.26 -6.90
N LEU A 153 -25.54 1.28 -5.59
CA LEU A 153 -26.24 0.23 -4.85
C LEU A 153 -27.74 0.27 -5.20
N MET A 154 -28.26 -0.84 -5.67
CA MET A 154 -29.68 -0.98 -6.02
C MET A 154 -30.41 -1.83 -4.99
N GLN A 155 -29.82 -2.93 -4.53
CA GLN A 155 -30.45 -3.85 -3.60
C GLN A 155 -29.40 -4.50 -2.68
N ALA A 156 -29.38 -4.13 -1.41
CA ALA A 156 -28.38 -4.58 -0.43
C ALA A 156 -28.39 -6.12 -0.21
N SER A 157 -29.57 -6.76 -0.33
CA SER A 157 -29.71 -8.21 -0.10
C SER A 157 -29.02 -9.09 -1.15
N VAL A 158 -28.83 -8.57 -2.36
CA VAL A 158 -28.26 -9.35 -3.50
C VAL A 158 -26.94 -8.80 -4.03
N GLN A 159 -26.51 -7.62 -3.58
CA GLN A 159 -25.28 -6.98 -4.02
C GLN A 159 -24.22 -6.96 -2.92
N ALA A 160 -22.97 -7.00 -3.34
CA ALA A 160 -21.78 -6.76 -2.51
C ALA A 160 -21.02 -5.55 -3.05
N GLU A 161 -20.39 -4.82 -2.17
CA GLU A 161 -19.48 -3.74 -2.51
C GLU A 161 -18.12 -4.31 -2.87
N LEU A 162 -17.55 -3.86 -3.98
CA LEU A 162 -16.24 -4.28 -4.45
C LEU A 162 -15.33 -3.08 -4.64
N GLU A 163 -14.32 -2.98 -3.79
CA GLU A 163 -13.28 -1.98 -3.85
C GLU A 163 -12.19 -2.40 -4.84
N LEU A 164 -11.99 -1.59 -5.88
CA LEU A 164 -10.87 -1.74 -6.79
C LEU A 164 -9.65 -1.04 -6.20
N ARG A 165 -8.65 -1.81 -5.79
CA ARG A 165 -7.46 -1.29 -5.11
C ARG A 165 -6.37 -0.82 -6.07
N LYS A 166 -5.54 0.10 -5.62
CA LYS A 166 -4.35 0.62 -6.32
C LYS A 166 -3.17 -0.33 -6.25
N TYR A 167 -3.18 -1.24 -5.30
CA TYR A 167 -2.20 -2.31 -5.08
C TYR A 167 -2.90 -3.55 -4.54
N ASP A 168 -2.20 -4.68 -4.60
CA ASP A 168 -2.76 -5.96 -4.16
C ASP A 168 -3.00 -5.96 -2.65
N PRO A 169 -4.25 -6.12 -2.20
CA PRO A 169 -4.56 -6.20 -0.79
C PRO A 169 -3.95 -7.40 -0.09
N GLN A 170 -3.67 -8.49 -0.83
CA GLN A 170 -3.14 -9.73 -0.28
C GLN A 170 -1.65 -9.65 0.10
N ILE A 171 -0.91 -8.67 -0.42
CA ILE A 171 0.52 -8.47 -0.07
C ILE A 171 0.71 -8.30 1.44
N LEU A 172 -0.25 -7.68 2.11
CA LEU A 172 -0.18 -7.35 3.53
C LEU A 172 -1.11 -8.22 4.40
N GLY A 173 -2.06 -8.92 3.77
CA GLY A 173 -3.07 -9.71 4.46
C GLY A 173 -2.62 -11.13 4.73
N HIS A 174 -2.49 -11.53 6.00
CA HIS A 174 -2.17 -12.90 6.36
C HIS A 174 -3.40 -13.82 6.42
N ASN A 175 -4.63 -13.32 6.43
CA ASN A 175 -5.84 -14.12 6.65
C ASN A 175 -7.00 -13.76 5.71
N GLY A 176 -6.72 -13.26 4.50
CA GLY A 176 -7.77 -12.89 3.54
C GLY A 176 -8.55 -11.63 3.88
N THR A 177 -8.23 -10.97 4.99
CA THR A 177 -8.78 -9.66 5.36
C THR A 177 -7.77 -8.55 5.07
N VAL A 178 -8.25 -7.41 4.61
CA VAL A 178 -7.45 -6.22 4.39
C VAL A 178 -7.70 -5.26 5.53
N ASP A 179 -6.63 -4.87 6.22
CA ASP A 179 -6.74 -3.84 7.25
C ASP A 179 -7.19 -2.53 6.60
N THR A 180 -8.29 -2.01 7.09
CA THR A 180 -8.82 -0.70 6.68
C THR A 180 -8.29 0.36 7.64
N PHE A 181 -7.64 1.36 7.08
CA PHE A 181 -7.19 2.55 7.80
C PHE A 181 -8.04 3.74 7.44
#